data_6e14dd43a168da38cc02b2f268df024c
#
_entry.id   6e14dd43a168da38cc02b2f268df024c
#
_cell.length_a   1.000
_cell.length_b   1.000
_cell.length_c   1.000
_cell.angle_alpha   90.00
_cell.angle_beta   90.00
_cell.angle_gamma   90.00
#
_symmetry.space_group_name_H-M   'P 1'
#
loop_
_entity.id
_entity.type
_entity.pdbx_description
1 polymer ?
#
loop_
_entity_poly.entity_id
_entity_poly.type
_entity_poly.pdbx_seq_one_letter_code
_entity_poly.pdbx_strand_id
1 'polypeptide(L)'
;FLTVLLIIICASCQPKKKTEPEKETVTGATYTNPLRERGAEPWAVFYEGKYYYTQGSESRIMLWETSDITNLNDSLRKPVWIPTDPSNSHHLWAPEMHRINNKWYIYFAADDGNMDNHQIYVIENEADIPTEGKFVMKGRIPTDKDNNWAIHASTFEHNGQRYMIWCGWQKRRIDSETQCIYIARLENPWTLGSERVLISKPELEWERHYINETGWNPPHKVFVNEGPQPLKSPKGKYIHVVYSASGVWTPYY
;
A
#
# COMPACT_ATOMS: atom_id res chain seq x y z
N PHE A 1 -78.61 41.71 7.17
CA PHE A 1 -77.33 41.41 7.98
C PHE A 1 -76.91 39.98 7.65
N LEU A 2 -75.85 39.80 6.86
CA LEU A 2 -75.28 38.54 6.45
C LEU A 2 -74.07 38.24 7.31
N THR A 3 -74.18 37.23 8.18
CA THR A 3 -73.03 36.84 9.07
C THR A 3 -72.21 35.79 8.33
N VAL A 4 -71.02 36.14 7.94
CA VAL A 4 -70.07 35.20 7.32
C VAL A 4 -69.32 34.45 8.46
N LEU A 5 -69.51 33.13 8.51
CA LEU A 5 -68.79 32.27 9.47
C LEU A 5 -67.44 31.84 8.85
N LEU A 6 -66.34 32.29 9.40
CA LEU A 6 -65.00 31.96 8.97
C LEU A 6 -64.59 30.67 9.67
N ILE A 7 -64.52 29.56 8.94
CA ILE A 7 -64.00 28.30 9.43
C ILE A 7 -62.48 28.28 9.25
N ILE A 8 -61.73 28.39 10.34
CA ILE A 8 -60.26 28.22 10.35
C ILE A 8 -59.95 26.72 10.46
N ILE A 9 -59.46 26.15 9.34
CA ILE A 9 -58.96 24.78 9.33
C ILE A 9 -57.51 24.82 9.83
N CYS A 10 -57.29 24.44 11.09
CA CYS A 10 -55.96 24.18 11.60
C CYS A 10 -55.43 22.86 11.04
N ALA A 11 -54.59 22.95 10.02
CA ALA A 11 -53.79 21.81 9.56
C ALA A 11 -52.75 21.47 10.62
N SER A 12 -52.99 20.41 11.38
CA SER A 12 -51.96 19.87 12.32
C SER A 12 -50.82 19.26 11.52
N CYS A 13 -49.70 19.97 11.50
CA CYS A 13 -48.44 19.39 11.07
C CYS A 13 -47.99 18.32 12.08
N GLN A 14 -48.29 17.07 11.80
CA GLN A 14 -47.62 15.98 12.53
C GLN A 14 -46.14 15.88 12.08
N PRO A 15 -45.20 15.80 12.98
CA PRO A 15 -43.81 15.58 12.60
C PRO A 15 -43.68 14.20 11.96
N LYS A 16 -43.17 14.16 10.71
CA LYS A 16 -42.78 12.90 10.07
C LYS A 16 -41.75 12.20 10.98
N LYS A 17 -42.14 11.03 11.52
CA LYS A 17 -41.18 10.12 12.14
C LYS A 17 -40.09 9.89 11.11
N LYS A 18 -38.85 10.29 11.45
CA LYS A 18 -37.65 9.79 10.78
C LYS A 18 -37.62 8.28 11.00
N THR A 19 -37.92 7.52 9.97
CA THR A 19 -37.55 6.11 9.92
C THR A 19 -36.03 6.05 10.01
N GLU A 20 -35.51 5.52 11.10
CA GLU A 20 -34.12 5.08 11.11
C GLU A 20 -33.92 4.12 9.94
N PRO A 21 -32.79 4.24 9.21
CA PRO A 21 -32.51 3.26 8.17
C PRO A 21 -32.48 1.88 8.84
N GLU A 22 -33.31 0.97 8.34
CA GLU A 22 -33.22 -0.44 8.69
C GLU A 22 -31.75 -0.84 8.59
N LYS A 23 -31.17 -1.31 9.69
CA LYS A 23 -29.90 -2.00 9.67
C LYS A 23 -30.10 -3.19 8.77
N GLU A 24 -29.62 -3.11 7.53
CA GLU A 24 -29.42 -4.31 6.72
C GLU A 24 -28.64 -5.30 7.58
N THR A 25 -29.32 -6.33 8.04
CA THR A 25 -28.66 -7.51 8.57
C THR A 25 -27.92 -8.12 7.39
N VAL A 26 -26.67 -7.72 7.24
CA VAL A 26 -25.74 -8.42 6.36
C VAL A 26 -25.67 -9.84 6.93
N THR A 27 -26.41 -10.75 6.30
CA THR A 27 -26.21 -12.19 6.47
C THR A 27 -24.83 -12.48 5.83
N GLY A 28 -23.78 -12.03 6.53
CA GLY A 28 -22.43 -12.08 6.02
C GLY A 28 -21.95 -13.52 5.95
N ALA A 29 -21.38 -13.87 4.82
CA ALA A 29 -20.51 -15.02 4.75
C ALA A 29 -19.48 -14.90 5.87
N THR A 30 -19.36 -15.91 6.71
CA THR A 30 -18.35 -15.98 7.77
C THR A 30 -17.04 -16.40 7.15
N TYR A 31 -15.94 -15.82 7.60
CA TYR A 31 -14.60 -16.25 7.25
C TYR A 31 -13.78 -16.47 8.53
N THR A 32 -12.70 -17.20 8.42
CA THR A 32 -11.80 -17.50 9.53
C THR A 32 -10.43 -16.89 9.27
N ASN A 33 -9.89 -16.15 10.23
CA ASN A 33 -8.50 -15.70 10.21
C ASN A 33 -7.55 -16.79 10.76
N PRO A 34 -6.31 -16.86 10.26
CA PRO A 34 -5.78 -16.07 9.16
C PRO A 34 -6.30 -16.55 7.79
N LEU A 35 -6.49 -15.63 6.85
CA LEU A 35 -6.83 -15.98 5.46
C LEU A 35 -5.72 -16.76 4.77
N ARG A 36 -4.47 -16.57 5.21
CA ARG A 36 -3.28 -17.32 4.80
C ARG A 36 -2.39 -17.59 6.00
N GLU A 37 -1.83 -18.80 6.06
CA GLU A 37 -0.89 -19.17 7.14
C GLU A 37 0.43 -18.40 7.05
N ARG A 38 0.84 -18.04 5.83
CA ARG A 38 2.06 -17.29 5.56
C ARG A 38 1.79 -16.21 4.52
N GLY A 39 2.27 -15.02 4.78
CA GLY A 39 2.20 -13.86 3.90
C GLY A 39 2.78 -12.66 4.62
N ALA A 40 3.62 -11.91 3.94
CA ALA A 40 4.15 -10.64 4.38
C ALA A 40 3.77 -9.58 3.36
N GLU A 41 3.56 -8.34 3.82
CA GLU A 41 3.33 -7.19 2.95
C GLU A 41 2.19 -7.42 1.93
N PRO A 42 0.98 -7.76 2.41
CA PRO A 42 -0.15 -8.09 1.55
C PRO A 42 -0.65 -6.87 0.78
N TRP A 43 -0.92 -7.05 -0.51
CA TRP A 43 -1.57 -6.04 -1.34
C TRP A 43 -2.72 -6.64 -2.13
N ALA A 44 -3.84 -5.93 -2.20
CA ALA A 44 -5.00 -6.37 -2.97
C ALA A 44 -5.62 -5.22 -3.76
N VAL A 45 -6.01 -5.50 -5.00
CA VAL A 45 -6.76 -4.58 -5.85
C VAL A 45 -8.05 -5.27 -6.29
N PHE A 46 -9.18 -4.57 -6.20
CA PHE A 46 -10.45 -5.01 -6.77
C PHE A 46 -10.65 -4.36 -8.13
N TYR A 47 -10.82 -5.20 -9.17
CA TYR A 47 -11.02 -4.72 -10.53
C TYR A 47 -11.86 -5.74 -11.32
N GLU A 48 -12.83 -5.25 -12.08
CA GLU A 48 -13.74 -6.06 -12.93
C GLU A 48 -14.34 -7.27 -12.21
N GLY A 49 -14.82 -7.04 -10.96
CA GLY A 49 -15.49 -8.07 -10.16
C GLY A 49 -14.58 -9.09 -9.51
N LYS A 50 -13.27 -8.92 -9.58
CA LYS A 50 -12.27 -9.81 -8.98
C LYS A 50 -11.26 -9.07 -8.10
N TYR A 51 -10.73 -9.78 -7.14
CA TYR A 51 -9.57 -9.36 -6.35
C TYR A 51 -8.30 -9.93 -6.97
N TYR A 52 -7.30 -9.09 -7.06
CA TYR A 52 -5.93 -9.46 -7.45
C TYR A 52 -5.05 -9.21 -6.25
N TYR A 53 -4.56 -10.30 -5.66
CA TYR A 53 -3.76 -10.26 -4.44
C TYR A 53 -2.31 -10.62 -4.74
N THR A 54 -1.39 -9.96 -4.07
CA THR A 54 0.04 -10.28 -4.06
C THR A 54 0.62 -10.11 -2.66
N GLN A 55 1.81 -10.66 -2.45
CA GLN A 55 2.56 -10.56 -1.20
C GLN A 55 4.06 -10.69 -1.48
N GLY A 56 4.89 -10.35 -0.51
CA GLY A 56 6.33 -10.53 -0.58
C GLY A 56 6.73 -11.97 -0.88
N SER A 57 7.86 -12.14 -1.55
CA SER A 57 8.38 -13.41 -2.02
C SER A 57 9.90 -13.35 -2.19
N GLU A 58 10.55 -14.50 -2.23
CA GLU A 58 12.01 -14.57 -2.36
C GLU A 58 12.51 -14.42 -3.81
N SER A 59 11.74 -14.88 -4.79
CA SER A 59 12.29 -15.07 -6.13
C SER A 59 11.35 -14.78 -7.31
N ARG A 60 10.11 -14.39 -7.06
CA ARG A 60 9.13 -14.13 -8.14
C ARG A 60 7.94 -13.36 -7.63
N ILE A 61 7.23 -12.66 -8.51
CA ILE A 61 5.96 -12.01 -8.17
C ILE A 61 4.82 -12.93 -8.59
N MET A 62 3.95 -13.22 -7.63
CA MET A 62 2.75 -14.05 -7.80
C MET A 62 1.51 -13.16 -7.70
N LEU A 63 0.50 -13.41 -8.53
CA LEU A 63 -0.84 -12.86 -8.35
C LEU A 63 -1.85 -13.98 -8.11
N TRP A 64 -2.69 -13.80 -7.11
CA TRP A 64 -3.93 -14.55 -6.94
C TRP A 64 -5.05 -13.79 -7.63
N GLU A 65 -5.89 -14.48 -8.35
CA GLU A 65 -7.10 -13.93 -8.96
C GLU A 65 -8.30 -14.68 -8.37
N THR A 66 -9.17 -13.97 -7.68
CA THR A 66 -10.34 -14.56 -7.01
C THR A 66 -11.53 -13.60 -7.00
N SER A 67 -12.75 -14.12 -7.04
CA SER A 67 -13.97 -13.34 -6.79
C SER A 67 -14.28 -13.16 -5.30
N ASP A 68 -13.58 -13.90 -4.43
CA ASP A 68 -13.74 -13.89 -2.98
C ASP A 68 -12.38 -13.72 -2.29
N ILE A 69 -12.12 -12.56 -1.72
CA ILE A 69 -10.84 -12.25 -1.05
C ILE A 69 -10.57 -13.17 0.16
N THR A 70 -11.59 -13.80 0.71
CA THR A 70 -11.43 -14.77 1.80
C THR A 70 -10.92 -16.13 1.32
N ASN A 71 -10.93 -16.36 -0.02
CA ASN A 71 -10.38 -17.54 -0.65
C ASN A 71 -9.09 -17.21 -1.39
N LEU A 72 -7.97 -17.31 -0.69
CA LEU A 72 -6.62 -17.12 -1.24
C LEU A 72 -5.88 -18.46 -1.38
N ASN A 73 -6.56 -19.47 -1.92
CA ASN A 73 -5.97 -20.77 -2.17
C ASN A 73 -4.80 -20.69 -3.16
N ASP A 74 -3.75 -21.44 -2.92
CA ASP A 74 -2.54 -21.45 -3.76
C ASP A 74 -2.77 -21.91 -5.20
N SER A 75 -3.83 -22.67 -5.46
CA SER A 75 -4.22 -23.05 -6.83
C SER A 75 -4.69 -21.87 -7.70
N LEU A 76 -5.04 -20.74 -7.08
CA LEU A 76 -5.49 -19.51 -7.75
C LEU A 76 -4.33 -18.58 -8.12
N ARG A 77 -3.11 -18.88 -7.66
CA ARG A 77 -1.95 -18.03 -7.93
C ARG A 77 -1.24 -18.38 -9.23
N LYS A 78 -0.75 -17.36 -9.89
CA LYS A 78 0.10 -17.49 -11.09
C LYS A 78 1.37 -16.68 -10.92
N PRO A 79 2.53 -17.15 -11.36
CA PRO A 79 3.71 -16.31 -11.48
C PRO A 79 3.48 -15.31 -12.62
N VAL A 80 3.53 -14.02 -12.31
CA VAL A 80 3.36 -12.96 -13.30
C VAL A 80 4.69 -12.34 -13.71
N TRP A 81 5.71 -12.48 -12.85
CA TRP A 81 7.05 -12.04 -13.18
C TRP A 81 8.10 -12.87 -12.44
N ILE A 82 9.15 -13.26 -13.15
CA ILE A 82 10.32 -13.97 -12.64
C ILE A 82 11.55 -13.17 -13.09
N PRO A 83 12.40 -12.71 -12.15
CA PRO A 83 13.59 -11.95 -12.51
C PRO A 83 14.59 -12.77 -13.31
N THR A 84 15.26 -12.12 -14.25
CA THR A 84 16.33 -12.70 -15.05
C THR A 84 17.66 -11.96 -14.87
N ASP A 85 17.63 -10.80 -14.22
CA ASP A 85 18.80 -9.99 -13.91
C ASP A 85 19.23 -10.26 -12.46
N PRO A 86 20.49 -10.69 -12.23
CA PRO A 86 20.99 -10.94 -10.87
C PRO A 86 20.91 -9.74 -9.92
N SER A 87 20.92 -8.52 -10.44
CA SER A 87 20.85 -7.30 -9.61
C SER A 87 19.53 -7.08 -8.89
N ASN A 88 18.48 -7.83 -9.26
CA ASN A 88 17.13 -7.69 -8.70
C ASN A 88 16.40 -9.03 -8.56
N SER A 89 17.13 -10.09 -8.30
CA SER A 89 16.62 -11.47 -8.33
C SER A 89 16.36 -12.08 -6.96
N HIS A 90 16.65 -11.37 -5.89
CA HIS A 90 16.49 -11.86 -4.52
C HIS A 90 15.61 -10.91 -3.70
N HIS A 91 14.98 -11.46 -2.65
CA HIS A 91 14.22 -10.73 -1.64
C HIS A 91 13.22 -9.75 -2.26
N LEU A 92 12.29 -10.28 -3.06
CA LEU A 92 11.25 -9.47 -3.71
C LEU A 92 10.20 -9.06 -2.69
N TRP A 93 10.38 -7.91 -2.07
CA TRP A 93 9.56 -7.43 -0.96
C TRP A 93 8.54 -6.39 -1.41
N ALA A 94 7.45 -6.31 -0.64
CA ALA A 94 6.40 -5.30 -0.74
C ALA A 94 5.91 -5.03 -2.17
N PRO A 95 5.47 -6.05 -2.92
CA PRO A 95 4.90 -5.81 -4.24
C PRO A 95 3.55 -5.12 -4.12
N GLU A 96 3.43 -3.92 -4.70
CA GLU A 96 2.19 -3.16 -4.76
C GLU A 96 1.75 -2.94 -6.21
N MET A 97 0.54 -3.38 -6.54
CA MET A 97 0.00 -3.29 -7.88
C MET A 97 -0.96 -2.09 -8.02
N HIS A 98 -0.71 -1.25 -9.02
CA HIS A 98 -1.49 -0.05 -9.31
C HIS A 98 -1.92 -0.01 -10.77
N ARG A 99 -3.14 0.46 -11.04
CA ARG A 99 -3.61 0.74 -12.40
C ARG A 99 -3.43 2.22 -12.70
N ILE A 100 -2.58 2.54 -13.68
CA ILE A 100 -2.24 3.91 -14.08
C ILE A 100 -2.38 4.01 -15.60
N ASN A 101 -3.18 4.96 -16.09
CA ASN A 101 -3.39 5.17 -17.53
C ASN A 101 -3.76 3.88 -18.28
N ASN A 102 -4.66 3.08 -17.71
CA ASN A 102 -5.12 1.79 -18.24
C ASN A 102 -4.06 0.69 -18.37
N LYS A 103 -2.92 0.83 -17.72
CA LYS A 103 -1.88 -0.20 -17.61
C LYS A 103 -1.68 -0.59 -16.15
N TRP A 104 -1.14 -1.77 -15.92
CA TRP A 104 -0.80 -2.28 -14.60
C TRP A 104 0.67 -2.09 -14.32
N TYR A 105 0.97 -1.61 -13.14
CA TYR A 105 2.33 -1.44 -12.63
C TYR A 105 2.44 -2.16 -11.30
N ILE A 106 3.50 -2.94 -11.12
CA ILE A 106 3.86 -3.49 -9.80
C ILE A 106 5.17 -2.85 -9.40
N TYR A 107 5.14 -2.14 -8.28
CA TYR A 107 6.31 -1.62 -7.60
C TYR A 107 6.73 -2.65 -6.57
N PHE A 108 8.00 -2.91 -6.44
CA PHE A 108 8.54 -3.86 -5.47
C PHE A 108 9.98 -3.51 -5.14
N ALA A 109 10.46 -3.97 -3.98
CA ALA A 109 11.88 -3.89 -3.65
C ALA A 109 12.55 -5.22 -3.97
N ALA A 110 13.81 -5.15 -4.41
CA ALA A 110 14.64 -6.32 -4.64
C ALA A 110 16.12 -5.97 -4.52
N ASP A 111 16.96 -7.01 -4.42
CA ASP A 111 18.40 -6.88 -4.34
C ASP A 111 19.13 -7.98 -5.12
N ASP A 112 20.45 -7.99 -5.02
CA ASP A 112 21.39 -8.91 -5.67
C ASP A 112 21.80 -10.12 -4.80
N GLY A 113 21.05 -10.38 -3.71
CA GLY A 113 21.38 -11.35 -2.67
C GLY A 113 21.98 -10.70 -1.42
N ASN A 114 22.31 -9.42 -1.48
CA ASN A 114 22.71 -8.62 -0.34
C ASN A 114 21.63 -7.62 0.03
N MET A 115 20.94 -7.85 1.16
CA MET A 115 19.84 -7.01 1.63
C MET A 115 20.19 -5.53 1.80
N ASP A 116 21.47 -5.18 1.96
CA ASP A 116 21.91 -3.77 2.00
C ASP A 116 21.78 -3.05 0.65
N ASN A 117 21.57 -3.79 -0.43
CA ASN A 117 21.46 -3.27 -1.79
C ASN A 117 20.03 -3.15 -2.28
N HIS A 118 19.02 -3.29 -1.40
CA HIS A 118 17.62 -3.14 -1.78
C HIS A 118 17.35 -1.81 -2.47
N GLN A 119 16.67 -1.91 -3.61
CA GLN A 119 16.21 -0.79 -4.41
C GLN A 119 14.77 -1.04 -4.87
N ILE A 120 14.08 0.02 -5.24
CA ILE A 120 12.73 -0.05 -5.80
C ILE A 120 12.82 -0.29 -7.31
N TYR A 121 12.07 -1.28 -7.77
CA TYR A 121 11.89 -1.63 -9.17
C TYR A 121 10.42 -1.54 -9.56
N VAL A 122 10.15 -1.43 -10.86
CA VAL A 122 8.80 -1.40 -11.38
C VAL A 122 8.69 -2.21 -12.67
N ILE A 123 7.62 -2.98 -12.76
CA ILE A 123 7.23 -3.74 -13.96
C ILE A 123 5.88 -3.25 -14.46
N GLU A 124 5.68 -3.30 -15.77
CA GLU A 124 4.47 -2.83 -16.47
C GLU A 124 3.81 -3.97 -17.24
N ASN A 125 2.48 -4.04 -17.20
CA ASN A 125 1.67 -4.90 -18.05
C ASN A 125 0.59 -4.07 -18.75
N GLU A 126 0.46 -4.18 -20.07
CA GLU A 126 -0.49 -3.43 -20.91
C GLU A 126 -1.83 -4.15 -21.08
N ALA A 127 -1.97 -5.39 -20.62
CA ALA A 127 -3.21 -6.11 -20.68
C ALA A 127 -4.30 -5.48 -19.78
N ASP A 128 -5.55 -5.63 -20.16
CA ASP A 128 -6.67 -5.13 -19.35
C ASP A 128 -6.76 -5.87 -18.02
N ILE A 129 -6.55 -7.19 -18.02
CA ILE A 129 -6.56 -8.05 -16.84
C ILE A 129 -5.11 -8.32 -16.41
N PRO A 130 -4.73 -8.05 -15.15
CA PRO A 130 -3.34 -8.11 -14.72
C PRO A 130 -2.73 -9.53 -14.73
N THR A 131 -3.55 -10.57 -14.68
CA THR A 131 -3.13 -11.97 -14.80
C THR A 131 -3.03 -12.46 -16.25
N GLU A 132 -3.37 -11.61 -17.21
CA GLU A 132 -3.18 -11.82 -18.65
C GLU A 132 -2.02 -10.97 -19.16
N GLY A 133 -1.54 -11.27 -20.35
CA GLY A 133 -0.39 -10.56 -20.95
C GLY A 133 0.92 -10.88 -20.22
N LYS A 134 1.83 -9.91 -20.21
CA LYS A 134 3.18 -10.08 -19.67
C LYS A 134 3.65 -8.82 -18.97
N PHE A 135 4.12 -8.95 -17.74
CA PHE A 135 4.85 -7.88 -17.07
C PHE A 135 6.26 -7.75 -17.65
N VAL A 136 6.67 -6.52 -17.90
CA VAL A 136 7.98 -6.17 -18.47
C VAL A 136 8.66 -5.18 -17.51
N MET A 137 9.94 -5.42 -17.21
CA MET A 137 10.76 -4.54 -16.39
C MET A 137 10.89 -3.16 -17.04
N LYS A 138 10.52 -2.11 -16.28
CA LYS A 138 10.77 -0.71 -16.66
C LYS A 138 12.09 -0.20 -16.08
N GLY A 139 12.57 -0.84 -15.04
CA GLY A 139 13.85 -0.55 -14.42
C GLY A 139 13.76 -0.25 -12.93
N ARG A 140 14.91 0.10 -12.38
CA ARG A 140 15.05 0.62 -11.03
C ARG A 140 14.58 2.08 -10.99
N ILE A 141 13.92 2.48 -9.92
CA ILE A 141 13.60 3.89 -9.64
C ILE A 141 14.71 4.47 -8.75
N PRO A 142 15.58 5.33 -9.27
CA PRO A 142 16.58 6.02 -8.46
C PRO A 142 15.89 6.96 -7.47
N THR A 143 15.89 6.61 -6.19
CA THR A 143 15.21 7.40 -5.14
C THR A 143 16.05 8.58 -4.66
N ASP A 144 17.35 8.55 -4.91
CA ASP A 144 18.30 9.64 -4.69
C ASP A 144 19.59 9.41 -5.50
N LYS A 145 20.47 10.42 -5.50
CA LYS A 145 21.75 10.41 -6.24
C LYS A 145 22.77 9.40 -5.71
N ASP A 146 22.64 9.02 -4.44
CA ASP A 146 23.61 8.17 -3.74
C ASP A 146 23.19 6.69 -3.75
N ASN A 147 22.04 6.36 -4.38
CA ASN A 147 21.45 5.02 -4.41
C ASN A 147 21.27 4.42 -3.01
N ASN A 148 20.79 5.22 -2.07
CA ASN A 148 20.49 4.73 -0.75
C ASN A 148 19.38 3.68 -0.80
N TRP A 149 19.40 2.79 0.15
CA TRP A 149 18.43 1.72 0.35
C TRP A 149 16.99 2.25 0.38
N ALA A 150 16.08 1.58 -0.33
CA ALA A 150 14.69 1.99 -0.45
C ALA A 150 13.77 0.79 -0.70
N ILE A 151 12.64 0.74 0.03
CA ILE A 151 11.59 -0.28 -0.06
C ILE A 151 10.19 0.32 0.10
N HIS A 152 9.14 -0.49 0.02
CA HIS A 152 7.73 -0.12 0.30
C HIS A 152 7.26 1.10 -0.51
N ALA A 153 7.39 1.02 -1.84
CA ALA A 153 6.92 2.10 -2.71
C ALA A 153 5.42 2.00 -2.97
N SER A 154 4.68 3.02 -2.59
CA SER A 154 3.27 3.20 -2.94
C SER A 154 3.06 4.46 -3.76
N THR A 155 2.02 4.49 -4.63
CA THR A 155 1.74 5.65 -5.47
C THR A 155 0.31 6.13 -5.33
N PHE A 156 0.13 7.44 -5.46
CA PHE A 156 -1.19 8.07 -5.45
C PHE A 156 -1.24 9.31 -6.32
N GLU A 157 -2.46 9.72 -6.64
CA GLU A 157 -2.71 10.97 -7.35
C GLU A 157 -3.41 11.97 -6.45
N HIS A 158 -2.93 13.21 -6.46
CA HIS A 158 -3.54 14.32 -5.78
C HIS A 158 -3.43 15.60 -6.62
N ASN A 159 -4.57 16.28 -6.85
CA ASN A 159 -4.68 17.48 -7.66
C ASN A 159 -4.04 17.35 -9.07
N GLY A 160 -4.25 16.23 -9.73
CA GLY A 160 -3.73 15.97 -11.08
C GLY A 160 -2.24 15.66 -11.15
N GLN A 161 -1.56 15.58 -10.02
CA GLN A 161 -0.15 15.18 -9.92
C GLN A 161 -0.02 13.82 -9.24
N ARG A 162 0.77 12.94 -9.82
CA ARG A 162 1.12 11.65 -9.22
C ARG A 162 2.36 11.77 -8.36
N TYR A 163 2.33 11.08 -7.24
CA TYR A 163 3.39 11.01 -6.25
C TYR A 163 3.74 9.55 -5.96
N MET A 164 4.98 9.32 -5.56
CA MET A 164 5.43 8.10 -4.92
C MET A 164 5.85 8.41 -3.49
N ILE A 165 5.43 7.57 -2.55
CA ILE A 165 5.91 7.53 -1.17
C ILE A 165 6.61 6.20 -0.95
N TRP A 166 7.65 6.21 -0.14
CA TRP A 166 8.41 5.00 0.18
C TRP A 166 9.17 5.15 1.49
N CYS A 167 9.67 4.07 2.04
CA CYS A 167 10.65 4.16 3.10
C CYS A 167 12.07 3.90 2.60
N GLY A 168 13.05 4.53 3.23
CA GLY A 168 14.44 4.39 2.84
C GLY A 168 15.40 5.04 3.83
N TRP A 169 16.67 4.87 3.57
CA TRP A 169 17.72 5.44 4.41
C TRP A 169 18.09 6.85 3.97
N GLN A 170 18.52 7.67 4.95
CA GLN A 170 19.07 9.00 4.66
C GLN A 170 20.44 8.90 3.98
N LYS A 171 21.23 7.91 4.35
CA LYS A 171 22.54 7.58 3.81
C LYS A 171 22.81 6.09 4.02
N ARG A 172 23.81 5.56 3.31
CA ARG A 172 24.21 4.17 3.49
C ARG A 172 24.60 3.89 4.94
N ARG A 173 24.37 2.64 5.35
CA ARG A 173 24.63 2.09 6.67
C ARG A 173 26.04 2.41 7.17
N ILE A 174 26.10 2.81 8.45
CA ILE A 174 27.34 2.94 9.20
C ILE A 174 27.16 2.27 10.57
N ASP A 175 26.88 3.08 11.62
CA ASP A 175 26.76 2.60 13.00
C ASP A 175 25.31 2.48 13.46
N SER A 176 24.42 3.24 12.87
CA SER A 176 22.99 3.21 13.15
C SER A 176 22.21 3.58 11.91
N GLU A 177 21.05 3.00 11.79
CA GLU A 177 20.15 3.19 10.66
C GLU A 177 18.88 3.81 11.09
N THR A 178 18.29 4.51 10.15
CA THR A 178 16.98 5.08 10.33
C THR A 178 16.25 4.98 9.02
N GLN A 179 15.19 4.16 9.01
CA GLN A 179 14.26 4.12 7.90
C GLN A 179 13.30 5.27 8.06
N CYS A 180 13.31 6.14 7.08
CA CYS A 180 12.50 7.34 7.02
C CYS A 180 11.49 7.23 5.88
N ILE A 181 10.40 7.97 5.95
CA ILE A 181 9.44 8.04 4.86
C ILE A 181 9.72 9.27 4.01
N TYR A 182 9.77 9.04 2.71
CA TYR A 182 10.00 10.04 1.68
C TYR A 182 8.83 10.15 0.72
N ILE A 183 8.74 11.29 0.05
CA ILE A 183 7.82 11.55 -1.05
C ILE A 183 8.55 12.25 -2.19
N ALA A 184 8.18 11.94 -3.42
CA ALA A 184 8.57 12.67 -4.61
C ALA A 184 7.43 12.69 -5.63
N ARG A 185 7.45 13.66 -6.55
CA ARG A 185 6.57 13.62 -7.72
C ARG A 185 7.04 12.54 -8.68
N LEU A 186 6.10 11.91 -9.35
CA LEU A 186 6.37 11.07 -10.51
C LEU A 186 6.13 11.87 -11.79
N GLU A 187 7.10 11.85 -12.70
CA GLU A 187 6.96 12.33 -14.07
C GLU A 187 6.19 11.32 -14.92
N ASN A 188 6.50 10.07 -14.74
CA ASN A 188 5.81 8.90 -15.29
C ASN A 188 5.86 7.75 -14.26
N PRO A 189 5.21 6.61 -14.48
CA PRO A 189 5.14 5.55 -13.46
C PRO A 189 6.48 4.96 -13.00
N TRP A 190 7.58 5.21 -13.68
CA TRP A 190 8.91 4.67 -13.35
C TRP A 190 10.02 5.71 -13.24
N THR A 191 9.66 7.01 -13.27
CA THR A 191 10.65 8.10 -13.18
C THR A 191 10.20 9.14 -12.16
N LEU A 192 11.07 9.47 -11.20
CA LEU A 192 10.82 10.59 -10.31
C LEU A 192 10.97 11.92 -11.07
N GLY A 193 10.01 12.81 -10.91
CA GLY A 193 9.98 14.17 -11.48
C GLY A 193 10.42 15.25 -10.49
N SER A 194 10.92 14.86 -9.33
CA SER A 194 11.49 15.78 -8.32
C SER A 194 12.49 15.05 -7.43
N GLU A 195 13.32 15.79 -6.73
CA GLU A 195 14.07 15.25 -5.61
C GLU A 195 13.13 14.74 -4.51
N ARG A 196 13.61 13.80 -3.70
CA ARG A 196 12.88 13.28 -2.55
C ARG A 196 12.77 14.32 -1.43
N VAL A 197 11.63 14.34 -0.78
CA VAL A 197 11.38 15.14 0.42
C VAL A 197 11.15 14.19 1.59
N LEU A 198 11.86 14.40 2.69
CA LEU A 198 11.65 13.68 3.94
C LEU A 198 10.33 14.15 4.57
N ILE A 199 9.40 13.22 4.83
CA ILE A 199 8.11 13.53 5.44
C ILE A 199 7.91 12.89 6.82
N SER A 200 8.63 11.82 7.14
CA SER A 200 8.63 11.22 8.47
C SER A 200 9.99 10.60 8.80
N LYS A 201 10.39 10.77 10.04
CA LYS A 201 11.58 10.17 10.63
C LYS A 201 11.23 9.66 12.02
N PRO A 202 11.73 8.50 12.47
CA PRO A 202 11.50 8.00 13.82
C PRO A 202 12.09 8.94 14.88
N GLU A 203 11.24 9.77 15.48
CA GLU A 203 11.60 10.77 16.49
C GLU A 203 10.82 10.58 17.81
N LEU A 204 9.61 10.05 17.72
CA LEU A 204 8.75 9.80 18.89
C LEU A 204 9.15 8.50 19.59
N GLU A 205 8.88 8.40 20.89
CA GLU A 205 9.26 7.25 21.68
C GLU A 205 8.70 5.93 21.11
N TRP A 206 7.44 5.92 20.71
CA TRP A 206 6.77 4.76 20.13
C TRP A 206 7.32 4.35 18.75
N GLU A 207 8.02 5.22 18.04
CA GLU A 207 8.68 4.93 16.76
C GLU A 207 10.09 4.35 16.93
N ARG A 208 10.61 4.30 18.14
CA ARG A 208 12.05 4.08 18.39
C ARG A 208 12.36 2.81 19.16
N HIS A 209 11.48 1.82 19.06
CA HIS A 209 11.77 0.48 19.58
C HIS A 209 12.64 -0.28 18.57
N TYR A 210 13.76 -0.82 19.02
CA TYR A 210 14.70 -1.56 18.19
C TYR A 210 15.21 -2.86 18.84
N ILE A 211 14.77 -3.16 20.05
CA ILE A 211 15.16 -4.36 20.80
C ILE A 211 13.94 -5.28 20.91
N ASN A 212 14.17 -6.55 20.60
CA ASN A 212 13.30 -7.64 20.98
C ASN A 212 13.99 -8.43 22.12
N GLU A 213 13.47 -8.37 23.34
CA GLU A 213 14.06 -8.99 24.52
C GLU A 213 14.03 -10.52 24.48
N THR A 214 13.20 -11.12 23.63
CA THR A 214 12.97 -12.56 23.55
C THR A 214 13.34 -13.20 22.21
N GLY A 215 13.86 -12.42 21.26
CA GLY A 215 14.09 -12.88 19.91
C GLY A 215 15.32 -12.26 19.23
N TRP A 216 15.28 -12.30 17.89
CA TRP A 216 16.35 -11.74 17.08
C TRP A 216 16.41 -10.22 17.20
N ASN A 217 17.59 -9.69 17.26
CA ASN A 217 17.85 -8.25 17.24
C ASN A 217 18.84 -7.93 16.11
N PRO A 218 18.69 -6.80 15.41
CA PRO A 218 19.69 -6.36 14.45
C PRO A 218 21.01 -6.06 15.16
N PRO A 219 22.16 -6.23 14.47
CA PRO A 219 23.47 -5.98 15.05
C PRO A 219 23.75 -4.51 15.39
N HIS A 220 22.93 -3.59 14.86
CA HIS A 220 23.01 -2.16 15.09
C HIS A 220 21.64 -1.62 15.55
N LYS A 221 21.65 -0.41 16.13
CA LYS A 221 20.40 0.32 16.35
C LYS A 221 19.75 0.66 15.02
N VAL A 222 18.55 0.19 14.82
CA VAL A 222 17.71 0.50 13.66
C VAL A 222 16.40 1.08 14.16
N PHE A 223 16.09 2.28 13.76
CA PHE A 223 14.81 2.93 14.02
C PHE A 223 14.01 2.95 12.72
N VAL A 224 12.74 2.59 12.78
CA VAL A 224 11.97 2.27 11.58
C VAL A 224 10.63 3.01 11.57
N ASN A 225 10.40 3.75 10.46
CA ASN A 225 9.08 4.10 9.96
C ASN A 225 8.97 3.48 8.57
N GLU A 226 8.01 2.58 8.35
CA GLU A 226 7.92 1.83 7.09
C GLU A 226 6.47 1.55 6.66
N GLY A 227 6.30 0.93 5.49
CA GLY A 227 5.01 0.58 4.93
C GLY A 227 4.08 1.77 4.69
N PRO A 228 4.54 2.93 4.16
CA PRO A 228 3.70 4.10 4.03
C PRO A 228 2.56 3.87 3.04
N GLN A 229 1.32 4.14 3.47
CA GLN A 229 0.13 4.03 2.63
C GLN A 229 -0.62 5.36 2.56
N PRO A 230 -1.02 5.81 1.35
CA PRO A 230 -1.80 7.03 1.20
C PRO A 230 -3.27 6.78 1.54
N LEU A 231 -3.80 7.54 2.48
CA LEU A 231 -5.22 7.54 2.83
C LEU A 231 -5.86 8.87 2.46
N LYS A 232 -6.73 8.84 1.46
CA LYS A 232 -7.44 10.02 1.00
C LYS A 232 -8.56 10.40 1.98
N SER A 233 -8.58 11.66 2.41
CA SER A 233 -9.67 12.17 3.25
C SER A 233 -11.04 12.06 2.53
N PRO A 234 -12.18 11.92 3.25
CA PRO A 234 -13.50 11.70 2.61
C PRO A 234 -13.89 12.74 1.57
N LYS A 235 -13.45 13.99 1.73
CA LYS A 235 -13.69 15.08 0.77
C LYS A 235 -12.55 15.24 -0.26
N GLY A 236 -11.56 14.37 -0.24
CA GLY A 236 -10.43 14.39 -1.16
C GLY A 236 -9.47 15.57 -1.02
N LYS A 237 -9.64 16.40 0.02
CA LYS A 237 -8.82 17.61 0.21
C LYS A 237 -7.40 17.30 0.70
N TYR A 238 -7.25 16.26 1.51
CA TYR A 238 -5.99 15.86 2.12
C TYR A 238 -5.66 14.43 1.79
N ILE A 239 -4.38 14.13 1.75
CA ILE A 239 -3.82 12.78 1.78
C ILE A 239 -3.12 12.63 3.13
N HIS A 240 -3.54 11.64 3.90
CA HIS A 240 -2.86 11.21 5.11
C HIS A 240 -1.91 10.09 4.72
N VAL A 241 -0.76 10.02 5.35
CA VAL A 241 0.16 8.90 5.22
C VAL A 241 0.04 8.07 6.49
N VAL A 242 -0.43 6.84 6.34
CA VAL A 242 -0.46 5.82 7.39
C VAL A 242 0.82 4.99 7.25
N TYR A 243 1.46 4.64 8.35
CA TYR A 243 2.70 3.88 8.35
C TYR A 243 2.84 3.04 9.62
N SER A 244 3.66 2.01 9.55
CA SER A 244 4.13 1.24 10.70
C SER A 244 5.40 1.86 11.27
N ALA A 245 5.60 1.70 12.58
CA ALA A 245 6.80 2.17 13.25
C ALA A 245 7.38 1.10 14.16
N SER A 246 8.66 1.21 14.46
CA SER A 246 9.47 0.18 15.10
C SER A 246 9.79 -1.01 14.15
N GLY A 247 10.84 -1.76 14.43
CA GLY A 247 11.23 -2.86 13.55
C GLY A 247 10.33 -4.08 13.72
N VAL A 248 10.05 -4.78 12.63
CA VAL A 248 9.23 -6.01 12.58
C VAL A 248 9.67 -7.10 13.56
N TRP A 249 10.92 -7.07 14.01
CA TRP A 249 11.47 -7.97 15.04
C TRP A 249 11.09 -7.58 16.46
N THR A 250 10.45 -6.44 16.68
CA THR A 250 10.03 -5.97 17.99
C THR A 250 8.56 -6.30 18.27
N PRO A 251 8.13 -6.41 19.53
CA PRO A 251 6.71 -6.59 19.86
C PRO A 251 5.85 -5.34 19.64
N TYR A 252 6.44 -4.26 19.14
CA TYR A 252 5.79 -2.95 18.96
C TYR A 252 5.48 -2.63 17.48
N TYR A 253 5.83 -3.51 16.57
CA TYR A 253 5.56 -3.36 15.14
C TYR A 253 4.07 -3.48 14.80
#